data_50e5b8bd72737afedc7d21ecbebddd02
#
_entry.id   50e5b8bd72737afedc7d21ecbebddd02
#
_cell.length_a   1.000
_cell.length_b   1.000
_cell.length_c   1.000
_cell.angle_alpha   90.00
_cell.angle_beta   90.00
_cell.angle_gamma   90.00
#
_symmetry.space_group_name_H-M   'P 1'
#
loop_
_entity.id
_entity.type
_entity.pdbx_description
1 polymer ?
#
loop_
_entity_poly.entity_id
_entity_poly.type
_entity_poly.pdbx_seq_one_letter_code
_entity_poly.pdbx_strand_id
1 'polypeptide(L)'
;TGSEIAVEFLPSVARTLNFRLTARDNSVVGGGGLTNFANAVVTVANKDALAVTFPATANVSVFPIASTQTVTWSGTTSATTGHQTIAGATNVDILFSNDGGLTFPYTLLAGTPNDGSQSVTLPAGVSGADCRFKVKASSNIFFNISKSFAVGNYTYQTQNSCTDYVINFGGLAIPENSGSFTGYGVSVPDTFTLTDSNYRVELTHPNLSTIYLAVRPAHMATGVTQFFNGSCSASSANMNLNFDTSGSAINCAASTSGANTI
;
A
#
# COMPACT_ATOMS: atom_id res chain seq x y z
N THR A 1 4.72 -21.43 -5.98
CA THR A 1 4.79 -20.00 -6.37
C THR A 1 4.13 -19.87 -7.72
N GLY A 2 2.79 -19.81 -7.75
CA GLY A 2 2.05 -19.50 -8.96
C GLY A 2 2.09 -17.99 -9.18
N SER A 3 2.64 -17.53 -10.29
CA SER A 3 2.44 -16.16 -10.74
C SER A 3 0.94 -15.98 -10.98
N GLU A 4 0.35 -15.04 -10.28
CA GLU A 4 -1.03 -14.61 -10.51
C GLU A 4 -1.10 -14.09 -11.95
N ILE A 5 -1.79 -14.83 -12.81
CA ILE A 5 -2.03 -14.37 -14.17
C ILE A 5 -3.15 -13.34 -14.04
N ALA A 6 -2.82 -12.07 -14.20
CA ALA A 6 -3.83 -11.02 -14.34
C ALA A 6 -4.58 -11.27 -15.66
N VAL A 7 -5.74 -11.92 -15.56
CA VAL A 7 -6.50 -12.42 -16.73
C VAL A 7 -7.44 -11.40 -17.32
N GLU A 8 -7.66 -10.24 -16.66
CA GLU A 8 -8.61 -9.24 -17.13
C GLU A 8 -8.00 -7.84 -17.13
N PHE A 9 -7.79 -7.29 -18.31
CA PHE A 9 -7.45 -5.89 -18.49
C PHE A 9 -8.59 -5.17 -19.21
N LEU A 10 -8.95 -4.00 -18.71
CA LEU A 10 -9.86 -3.13 -19.45
C LEU A 10 -9.21 -2.72 -20.78
N PRO A 11 -9.94 -2.76 -21.90
CA PRO A 11 -9.40 -2.29 -23.17
C PRO A 11 -8.95 -0.83 -23.10
N SER A 12 -7.72 -0.57 -23.55
CA SER A 12 -7.15 0.78 -23.61
C SER A 12 -7.49 1.56 -24.89
N VAL A 13 -8.22 0.91 -25.83
CA VAL A 13 -8.62 1.51 -27.10
C VAL A 13 -10.11 1.28 -27.33
N ALA A 14 -10.76 2.20 -28.04
CA ALA A 14 -12.16 2.07 -28.41
C ALA A 14 -12.37 0.81 -29.26
N ARG A 15 -13.32 -0.01 -28.87
CA ARG A 15 -13.69 -1.24 -29.58
C ARG A 15 -15.07 -1.73 -29.17
N THR A 16 -15.64 -2.60 -29.99
CA THR A 16 -16.86 -3.33 -29.67
C THR A 16 -16.51 -4.74 -29.25
N LEU A 17 -17.01 -5.16 -28.10
CA LEU A 17 -16.87 -6.51 -27.56
C LEU A 17 -18.21 -7.23 -27.71
N ASN A 18 -18.21 -8.42 -28.29
CA ASN A 18 -19.38 -9.24 -28.46
C ASN A 18 -19.30 -10.45 -27.54
N PHE A 19 -20.26 -10.59 -26.64
CA PHE A 19 -20.36 -11.69 -25.70
C PHE A 19 -21.54 -12.57 -26.06
N ARG A 20 -21.40 -13.87 -25.83
CA ARG A 20 -22.50 -14.83 -25.95
C ARG A 20 -22.55 -15.71 -24.71
N LEU A 21 -23.68 -15.72 -24.04
CA LEU A 21 -24.02 -16.70 -23.01
C LEU A 21 -24.80 -17.84 -23.67
N THR A 22 -24.29 -19.06 -23.56
CA THR A 22 -24.96 -20.25 -24.07
C THR A 22 -25.37 -21.12 -22.91
N ALA A 23 -26.64 -21.38 -22.76
CA ALA A 23 -27.20 -22.38 -21.86
C ALA A 23 -27.42 -23.68 -22.62
N ARG A 24 -27.04 -24.81 -22.05
CA ARG A 24 -27.25 -26.13 -22.59
C ARG A 24 -28.02 -26.99 -21.59
N ASP A 25 -29.08 -27.59 -22.05
CA ASP A 25 -29.72 -28.67 -21.34
C ASP A 25 -28.97 -29.95 -21.68
N ASN A 26 -28.38 -30.61 -20.67
CA ASN A 26 -27.66 -31.87 -20.84
C ASN A 26 -28.66 -33.08 -20.75
N SER A 27 -29.92 -32.90 -21.05
CA SER A 27 -30.92 -33.97 -21.04
C SER A 27 -30.56 -35.04 -22.08
N VAL A 28 -30.49 -36.27 -21.62
CA VAL A 28 -30.29 -37.46 -22.48
C VAL A 28 -31.60 -38.16 -22.82
N VAL A 29 -32.70 -37.62 -22.36
CA VAL A 29 -34.04 -38.20 -22.53
C VAL A 29 -34.83 -37.46 -23.62
N GLY A 30 -35.23 -38.14 -24.66
CA GLY A 30 -36.26 -37.66 -25.58
C GLY A 30 -35.82 -36.78 -26.73
N GLY A 31 -34.59 -36.89 -27.22
CA GLY A 31 -34.29 -36.29 -28.54
C GLY A 31 -33.08 -35.30 -28.58
N GLY A 32 -32.23 -35.29 -27.58
CA GLY A 32 -31.02 -34.47 -27.54
C GLY A 32 -31.19 -33.18 -26.76
N GLY A 33 -30.08 -32.73 -26.13
CA GLY A 33 -30.07 -31.53 -25.33
C GLY A 33 -30.40 -30.28 -26.12
N LEU A 34 -31.28 -29.45 -25.56
CA LEU A 34 -31.62 -28.14 -26.11
C LEU A 34 -30.52 -27.13 -25.80
N THR A 35 -30.26 -26.23 -26.73
CA THR A 35 -29.30 -25.14 -26.56
C THR A 35 -30.03 -23.81 -26.83
N ASN A 36 -29.86 -22.87 -25.94
CA ASN A 36 -30.30 -21.48 -26.11
C ASN A 36 -29.16 -20.53 -25.86
N PHE A 37 -29.17 -19.35 -26.42
CA PHE A 37 -28.14 -18.34 -26.22
C PHE A 37 -28.72 -16.92 -26.17
N ALA A 38 -28.02 -16.07 -25.47
CA ALA A 38 -28.20 -14.63 -25.47
C ALA A 38 -26.89 -13.94 -25.87
N ASN A 39 -26.99 -12.88 -26.65
CA ASN A 39 -25.87 -12.06 -27.04
C ASN A 39 -25.89 -10.74 -26.26
N ALA A 40 -24.73 -10.26 -25.87
CA ALA A 40 -24.53 -8.92 -25.31
C ALA A 40 -23.43 -8.22 -26.08
N VAL A 41 -23.60 -6.93 -26.33
CA VAL A 41 -22.61 -6.09 -27.01
C VAL A 41 -22.21 -4.97 -26.06
N VAL A 42 -20.92 -4.84 -25.84
CA VAL A 42 -20.33 -3.76 -25.01
C VAL A 42 -19.44 -2.91 -25.91
N THR A 43 -19.74 -1.62 -25.99
CA THR A 43 -18.90 -0.66 -26.72
C THR A 43 -17.98 0.05 -25.73
N VAL A 44 -16.67 -0.12 -25.89
CA VAL A 44 -15.65 0.60 -25.16
C VAL A 44 -15.39 1.93 -25.85
N ALA A 45 -15.64 3.03 -25.16
CA ALA A 45 -15.33 4.37 -25.64
C ALA A 45 -13.88 4.74 -25.34
N ASN A 46 -13.27 5.59 -26.18
CA ASN A 46 -11.94 6.14 -25.92
C ASN A 46 -12.06 7.32 -24.94
N LYS A 47 -12.25 6.99 -23.68
CA LYS A 47 -12.42 7.94 -22.58
C LYS A 47 -11.57 7.49 -21.38
N ASP A 48 -11.20 8.44 -20.53
CA ASP A 48 -10.51 8.15 -19.28
C ASP A 48 -11.37 7.23 -18.40
N ALA A 49 -10.71 6.37 -17.62
CA ALA A 49 -11.41 5.51 -16.70
C ALA A 49 -12.02 6.34 -15.56
N LEU A 50 -13.25 5.97 -15.16
CA LEU A 50 -13.84 6.47 -13.92
C LEU A 50 -12.97 5.99 -12.76
N ALA A 51 -12.47 6.89 -11.94
CA ALA A 51 -11.70 6.55 -10.74
C ALA A 51 -12.19 7.37 -9.55
N VAL A 52 -12.60 6.71 -8.48
CA VAL A 52 -12.93 7.37 -7.20
C VAL A 52 -11.62 7.74 -6.52
N THR A 53 -11.43 9.04 -6.26
CA THR A 53 -10.18 9.59 -5.75
C THR A 53 -10.22 9.90 -4.26
N PHE A 54 -11.39 9.85 -3.62
CA PHE A 54 -11.57 10.05 -2.19
C PHE A 54 -12.05 8.76 -1.49
N PRO A 55 -11.42 8.35 -0.37
CA PRO A 55 -10.23 8.97 0.24
C PRO A 55 -8.97 8.69 -0.59
N ALA A 56 -7.97 9.59 -0.51
CA ALA A 56 -6.74 9.49 -1.31
C ALA A 56 -5.85 8.32 -0.92
N THR A 57 -5.90 7.89 0.35
CA THR A 57 -5.09 6.80 0.90
C THR A 57 -6.00 5.77 1.59
N ALA A 58 -5.70 4.49 1.39
CA ALA A 58 -6.43 3.40 2.06
C ALA A 58 -6.04 3.31 3.55
N ASN A 59 -7.00 2.91 4.39
CA ASN A 59 -6.78 2.57 5.80
C ASN A 59 -6.13 3.67 6.64
N VAL A 60 -6.45 4.93 6.34
CA VAL A 60 -5.94 6.09 7.09
C VAL A 60 -7.08 6.94 7.64
N SER A 61 -8.15 7.08 6.87
CA SER A 61 -9.26 7.98 7.22
C SER A 61 -10.30 7.27 8.06
N VAL A 62 -10.72 7.93 9.14
CA VAL A 62 -11.84 7.52 9.99
C VAL A 62 -12.85 8.65 10.02
N PHE A 63 -14.09 8.37 9.63
CA PHE A 63 -15.15 9.36 9.61
C PHE A 63 -16.19 9.10 10.70
N PRO A 64 -16.72 10.14 11.34
CA PRO A 64 -17.84 9.98 12.28
C PRO A 64 -19.09 9.42 11.58
N ILE A 65 -19.88 8.65 12.32
CA ILE A 65 -21.22 8.22 11.88
C ILE A 65 -22.06 9.45 11.55
N ALA A 66 -22.87 9.37 10.50
CA ALA A 66 -23.74 10.45 10.02
C ALA A 66 -22.99 11.74 9.61
N SER A 67 -21.67 11.70 9.47
CA SER A 67 -20.91 12.87 8.98
C SER A 67 -21.08 13.08 7.48
N THR A 68 -20.92 14.32 7.03
CA THR A 68 -20.93 14.66 5.61
C THR A 68 -19.50 14.59 5.05
N GLN A 69 -19.35 13.91 3.90
CA GLN A 69 -18.09 13.74 3.21
C GLN A 69 -18.24 14.21 1.75
N THR A 70 -17.19 14.81 1.20
CA THR A 70 -17.16 15.13 -0.23
C THR A 70 -16.45 13.99 -0.97
N VAL A 71 -17.24 13.18 -1.67
CA VAL A 71 -16.72 12.12 -2.53
C VAL A 71 -16.26 12.73 -3.85
N THR A 72 -15.05 12.41 -4.26
CA THR A 72 -14.46 12.91 -5.51
C THR A 72 -14.10 11.77 -6.46
N TRP A 73 -14.20 12.03 -7.75
CA TRP A 73 -13.85 11.07 -8.80
C TRP A 73 -13.33 11.80 -10.04
N SER A 74 -12.56 11.11 -10.89
CA SER A 74 -11.94 11.66 -12.09
C SER A 74 -12.70 11.28 -13.36
N GLY A 75 -12.33 11.93 -14.47
CA GLY A 75 -12.81 11.60 -15.82
C GLY A 75 -14.06 12.34 -16.25
N THR A 76 -14.43 13.45 -15.62
CA THR A 76 -15.81 13.96 -15.71
C THR A 76 -16.00 15.23 -16.52
N THR A 77 -15.09 16.17 -16.48
CA THR A 77 -15.36 17.54 -16.92
C THR A 77 -14.87 17.89 -18.32
N SER A 78 -14.02 17.05 -18.94
CA SER A 78 -13.53 17.30 -20.30
C SER A 78 -14.49 16.77 -21.37
N ALA A 79 -14.85 17.61 -22.32
CA ALA A 79 -15.66 17.22 -23.48
C ALA A 79 -14.97 16.13 -24.34
N THR A 80 -13.64 16.05 -24.28
CA THR A 80 -12.83 15.10 -25.06
C THR A 80 -12.45 13.84 -24.28
N THR A 81 -12.12 13.99 -23.00
CA THR A 81 -11.63 12.88 -22.14
C THR A 81 -12.66 12.40 -21.12
N GLY A 82 -13.60 13.26 -20.73
CA GLY A 82 -14.63 12.92 -19.75
C GLY A 82 -15.66 11.92 -20.26
N HIS A 83 -16.14 11.08 -19.36
CA HIS A 83 -17.14 10.04 -19.69
C HIS A 83 -18.59 10.53 -19.62
N GLN A 84 -18.86 11.78 -19.29
CA GLN A 84 -20.21 12.37 -19.34
C GLN A 84 -20.87 12.28 -20.72
N THR A 85 -20.07 12.23 -21.79
CA THR A 85 -20.55 12.10 -23.16
C THR A 85 -20.95 10.68 -23.54
N ILE A 86 -20.69 9.71 -22.67
CA ILE A 86 -21.14 8.33 -22.87
C ILE A 86 -22.62 8.25 -22.49
N ALA A 87 -23.43 7.65 -23.35
CA ALA A 87 -24.85 7.48 -23.10
C ALA A 87 -25.08 6.78 -21.73
N GLY A 88 -25.95 7.37 -20.90
CA GLY A 88 -26.24 6.88 -19.56
C GLY A 88 -25.18 7.19 -18.49
N ALA A 89 -24.14 8.00 -18.80
CA ALA A 89 -23.09 8.40 -17.86
C ALA A 89 -23.11 9.90 -17.52
N THR A 90 -24.11 10.65 -17.95
CA THR A 90 -24.32 12.06 -17.59
C THR A 90 -24.50 12.23 -16.08
N ASN A 91 -25.13 11.26 -15.45
CA ASN A 91 -25.36 11.22 -14.02
C ASN A 91 -24.74 9.96 -13.41
N VAL A 92 -24.44 10.04 -12.12
CA VAL A 92 -23.90 8.93 -11.32
C VAL A 92 -24.74 8.72 -10.07
N ASP A 93 -24.70 7.49 -9.55
CA ASP A 93 -25.21 7.14 -8.23
C ASP A 93 -24.01 6.94 -7.29
N ILE A 94 -24.13 7.42 -6.06
CA ILE A 94 -23.13 7.24 -5.03
C ILE A 94 -23.68 6.29 -3.98
N LEU A 95 -23.03 5.14 -3.85
CA LEU A 95 -23.41 4.09 -2.91
C LEU A 95 -22.33 3.92 -1.85
N PHE A 96 -22.70 3.33 -0.72
CA PHE A 96 -21.83 3.10 0.40
C PHE A 96 -21.91 1.63 0.84
N SER A 97 -20.76 1.10 1.21
CA SER A 97 -20.53 -0.22 1.77
C SER A 97 -19.85 -0.09 3.13
N ASN A 98 -20.23 -0.94 4.07
CA ASN A 98 -19.54 -1.11 5.36
C ASN A 98 -18.97 -2.52 5.56
N ASP A 99 -18.86 -3.30 4.49
CA ASP A 99 -18.43 -4.71 4.46
C ASP A 99 -17.26 -4.96 3.50
N GLY A 100 -16.39 -3.96 3.30
CA GLY A 100 -15.23 -4.09 2.41
C GLY A 100 -15.56 -3.95 0.93
N GLY A 101 -16.79 -3.56 0.57
CA GLY A 101 -17.23 -3.47 -0.82
C GLY A 101 -17.82 -4.76 -1.37
N LEU A 102 -18.13 -5.74 -0.53
CA LEU A 102 -18.81 -6.97 -0.92
C LEU A 102 -20.25 -6.67 -1.33
N THR A 103 -20.92 -5.81 -0.55
CA THR A 103 -22.26 -5.30 -0.87
C THR A 103 -22.31 -3.77 -0.76
N PHE A 104 -23.29 -3.15 -1.43
CA PHE A 104 -23.53 -1.71 -1.38
C PHE A 104 -24.99 -1.43 -1.05
N PRO A 105 -25.42 -1.70 0.19
CA PRO A 105 -26.83 -1.60 0.56
C PRO A 105 -27.34 -0.16 0.72
N TYR A 106 -26.43 0.82 0.85
CA TYR A 106 -26.80 2.19 1.09
C TYR A 106 -26.60 3.06 -0.12
N THR A 107 -27.69 3.56 -0.72
CA THR A 107 -27.63 4.60 -1.74
C THR A 107 -27.60 5.95 -1.06
N LEU A 108 -26.43 6.61 -1.07
CA LEU A 108 -26.27 7.92 -0.45
C LEU A 108 -26.89 9.03 -1.31
N LEU A 109 -26.73 8.90 -2.62
CA LEU A 109 -27.31 9.83 -3.59
C LEU A 109 -27.50 9.12 -4.92
N ALA A 110 -28.63 9.35 -5.58
CA ALA A 110 -28.95 8.81 -6.88
C ALA A 110 -29.09 9.92 -7.91
N GLY A 111 -28.56 9.69 -9.10
CA GLY A 111 -28.74 10.58 -10.26
C GLY A 111 -28.09 11.95 -10.15
N THR A 112 -27.03 12.10 -9.37
CA THR A 112 -26.28 13.36 -9.29
C THR A 112 -25.48 13.62 -10.56
N PRO A 113 -25.24 14.88 -10.98
CA PRO A 113 -24.38 15.16 -12.12
C PRO A 113 -23.02 14.48 -12.02
N ASN A 114 -22.51 13.98 -13.13
CA ASN A 114 -21.18 13.37 -13.21
C ASN A 114 -20.13 14.46 -13.43
N ASP A 115 -19.96 15.34 -12.44
CA ASP A 115 -19.10 16.55 -12.48
C ASP A 115 -17.79 16.41 -11.70
N GLY A 116 -17.56 15.26 -11.03
CA GLY A 116 -16.30 14.95 -10.35
C GLY A 116 -16.32 15.08 -8.85
N SER A 117 -17.38 15.63 -8.25
CA SER A 117 -17.47 15.73 -6.80
C SER A 117 -18.89 15.88 -6.31
N GLN A 118 -19.18 15.32 -5.15
CA GLN A 118 -20.47 15.49 -4.49
C GLN A 118 -20.38 15.29 -2.99
N SER A 119 -21.03 16.15 -2.24
CA SER A 119 -21.20 15.98 -0.80
C SER A 119 -22.31 14.97 -0.52
N VAL A 120 -22.01 14.00 0.33
CA VAL A 120 -22.94 12.95 0.77
C VAL A 120 -22.87 12.79 2.27
N THR A 121 -23.98 12.43 2.90
CA THR A 121 -24.04 12.14 4.33
C THR A 121 -24.00 10.63 4.55
N LEU A 122 -23.10 10.19 5.42
CA LEU A 122 -23.00 8.77 5.80
C LEU A 122 -24.25 8.34 6.58
N PRO A 123 -24.69 7.08 6.47
CA PRO A 123 -25.92 6.64 7.12
C PRO A 123 -25.80 6.71 8.64
N ALA A 124 -26.88 7.14 9.30
CA ALA A 124 -26.97 7.14 10.76
C ALA A 124 -26.98 5.68 11.28
N GLY A 125 -26.26 5.44 12.37
CA GLY A 125 -26.23 4.14 13.03
C GLY A 125 -25.40 3.07 12.28
N VAL A 126 -24.76 3.41 11.17
CA VAL A 126 -23.93 2.47 10.41
C VAL A 126 -22.45 2.74 10.70
N SER A 127 -21.71 1.69 11.06
CA SER A 127 -20.27 1.73 11.28
C SER A 127 -19.58 0.57 10.57
N GLY A 128 -18.28 0.68 10.34
CA GLY A 128 -17.47 -0.37 9.73
C GLY A 128 -15.99 -0.01 9.75
N ALA A 129 -15.14 -1.02 9.89
CA ALA A 129 -13.69 -0.86 9.86
C ALA A 129 -13.14 -0.80 8.41
N ASP A 130 -13.85 -1.40 7.45
CA ASP A 130 -13.53 -1.37 6.01
C ASP A 130 -14.77 -0.90 5.25
N CYS A 131 -14.89 0.39 5.09
CA CYS A 131 -15.96 1.03 4.35
C CYS A 131 -15.47 1.49 2.98
N ARG A 132 -16.39 1.57 2.02
CA ARG A 132 -16.10 2.01 0.66
C ARG A 132 -17.22 2.81 0.05
N PHE A 133 -16.88 3.78 -0.77
CA PHE A 133 -17.80 4.41 -1.68
C PHE A 133 -17.75 3.71 -3.04
N LYS A 134 -18.88 3.66 -3.73
CA LYS A 134 -18.98 3.25 -5.13
C LYS A 134 -19.66 4.35 -5.91
N VAL A 135 -18.97 4.85 -6.94
CA VAL A 135 -19.55 5.77 -7.92
C VAL A 135 -19.86 4.97 -9.17
N LYS A 136 -21.11 4.96 -9.56
CA LYS A 136 -21.63 4.16 -10.66
C LYS A 136 -22.40 5.05 -11.64
N ALA A 137 -22.20 4.89 -12.95
CA ALA A 137 -23.03 5.55 -13.95
C ALA A 137 -24.49 5.15 -13.78
N SER A 138 -25.41 6.12 -13.71
CA SER A 138 -26.82 5.85 -13.35
C SER A 138 -27.54 4.98 -14.38
N SER A 139 -27.18 5.07 -15.64
CA SER A 139 -27.82 4.33 -16.75
C SER A 139 -26.80 3.66 -17.66
N ASN A 140 -25.65 3.24 -17.09
CA ASN A 140 -24.61 2.48 -17.79
C ASN A 140 -24.03 1.43 -16.84
N ILE A 141 -23.15 0.55 -17.35
CA ILE A 141 -22.65 -0.61 -16.62
C ILE A 141 -21.38 -0.35 -15.80
N PHE A 142 -20.65 0.74 -16.07
CA PHE A 142 -19.36 0.98 -15.43
C PHE A 142 -19.49 1.70 -14.08
N PHE A 143 -18.53 1.39 -13.21
CA PHE A 143 -18.41 1.98 -11.88
C PHE A 143 -16.94 1.92 -11.43
N ASN A 144 -16.66 2.62 -10.34
CA ASN A 144 -15.41 2.45 -9.61
C ASN A 144 -15.69 2.50 -8.10
N ILE A 145 -14.80 1.89 -7.32
CA ILE A 145 -14.90 1.76 -5.87
C ILE A 145 -13.71 2.50 -5.24
N SER A 146 -13.96 3.23 -4.16
CA SER A 146 -12.95 3.97 -3.43
C SER A 146 -11.93 3.06 -2.74
N LYS A 147 -10.83 3.65 -2.28
CA LYS A 147 -9.99 3.05 -1.28
C LYS A 147 -10.76 2.90 0.03
N SER A 148 -10.27 2.01 0.91
CA SER A 148 -10.88 1.71 2.20
C SER A 148 -10.72 2.83 3.22
N PHE A 149 -11.71 2.98 4.08
CA PHE A 149 -11.73 3.88 5.23
C PHE A 149 -12.63 3.28 6.33
N ALA A 150 -12.54 3.81 7.53
CA ALA A 150 -13.43 3.40 8.62
C ALA A 150 -14.51 4.45 8.91
N VAL A 151 -15.64 4.00 9.43
CA VAL A 151 -16.74 4.86 9.91
C VAL A 151 -17.12 4.43 11.32
N GLY A 152 -17.05 5.39 12.26
CA GLY A 152 -17.36 5.16 13.66
C GLY A 152 -16.13 5.27 14.55
N ASN A 153 -16.14 4.56 15.68
CA ASN A 153 -15.07 4.64 16.67
C ASN A 153 -13.95 3.61 16.37
N TYR A 154 -13.16 3.89 15.35
CA TYR A 154 -12.02 3.08 14.93
C TYR A 154 -10.73 3.90 15.01
N THR A 155 -9.61 3.20 15.12
CA THR A 155 -8.27 3.81 15.04
C THR A 155 -7.41 2.92 14.16
N TYR A 156 -6.85 3.48 13.11
CA TYR A 156 -5.83 2.78 12.34
C TYR A 156 -4.51 2.80 13.12
N GLN A 157 -4.01 1.61 13.41
CA GLN A 157 -2.67 1.47 13.96
C GLN A 157 -1.68 1.46 12.80
N THR A 158 -0.71 2.34 12.85
CA THR A 158 0.46 2.23 11.98
C THR A 158 1.24 0.99 12.44
N GLN A 159 1.17 -0.10 11.71
CA GLN A 159 2.10 -1.19 11.93
C GLN A 159 3.46 -0.75 11.36
N ASN A 160 4.37 -0.38 12.24
CA ASN A 160 5.77 -0.32 11.89
C ASN A 160 6.25 -1.77 11.79
N SER A 161 6.46 -2.26 10.58
CA SER A 161 7.13 -3.53 10.37
C SER A 161 8.62 -3.28 10.35
N CYS A 162 9.34 -3.88 11.28
CA CYS A 162 10.80 -3.95 11.22
C CYS A 162 11.20 -5.19 10.43
N THR A 163 12.12 -5.06 9.51
CA THR A 163 12.74 -6.18 8.79
C THR A 163 14.19 -6.26 9.21
N ASP A 164 14.59 -7.41 9.74
CA ASP A 164 15.96 -7.68 10.13
C ASP A 164 16.78 -8.20 8.93
N TYR A 165 17.87 -7.52 8.62
CA TYR A 165 18.85 -7.96 7.64
C TYR A 165 20.09 -8.44 8.37
N VAL A 166 20.26 -9.75 8.46
CA VAL A 166 21.44 -10.36 9.10
C VAL A 166 22.54 -10.52 8.07
N ILE A 167 23.69 -9.89 8.33
CA ILE A 167 24.83 -9.96 7.46
C ILE A 167 26.00 -10.57 8.24
N ASN A 168 26.46 -11.70 7.76
CA ASN A 168 27.62 -12.36 8.31
C ASN A 168 28.82 -12.10 7.40
N PHE A 169 29.76 -11.34 7.88
CA PHE A 169 31.00 -11.04 7.15
C PHE A 169 32.06 -12.16 7.22
N GLY A 170 31.74 -13.30 7.82
CA GLY A 170 32.61 -14.47 7.80
C GLY A 170 33.96 -14.29 8.46
N GLY A 171 34.04 -13.48 9.51
CA GLY A 171 35.27 -13.24 10.21
C GLY A 171 36.24 -12.28 9.52
N LEU A 172 35.67 -11.23 8.90
CA LEU A 172 36.49 -10.16 8.32
C LEU A 172 37.42 -9.55 9.37
N ALA A 173 38.71 -9.45 9.02
CA ALA A 173 39.68 -8.78 9.87
C ALA A 173 39.39 -7.27 9.92
N ILE A 174 39.39 -6.70 11.11
CA ILE A 174 39.35 -5.26 11.30
C ILE A 174 40.77 -4.73 11.08
N PRO A 175 40.98 -3.86 10.05
CA PRO A 175 42.34 -3.34 9.79
C PRO A 175 42.84 -2.50 10.97
N GLU A 176 44.01 -2.79 11.40
CA GLU A 176 44.65 -1.99 12.44
C GLU A 176 45.24 -0.70 11.86
N ASN A 177 45.00 0.40 12.56
CA ASN A 177 45.70 1.70 12.38
C ASN A 177 45.60 2.25 10.95
N SER A 178 44.50 2.03 10.27
CA SER A 178 44.33 2.43 8.86
C SER A 178 44.16 3.94 8.67
N GLY A 179 43.78 4.69 9.70
CA GLY A 179 43.42 6.11 9.63
C GLY A 179 42.22 6.41 8.73
N SER A 180 41.60 5.37 8.19
CA SER A 180 40.41 5.46 7.32
C SER A 180 39.48 4.27 7.54
N PHE A 181 38.17 4.46 7.27
CA PHE A 181 37.21 3.37 7.32
C PHE A 181 37.39 2.40 6.16
N THR A 182 37.40 1.13 6.45
CA THR A 182 37.23 0.09 5.42
C THR A 182 35.74 -0.23 5.29
N GLY A 183 35.18 -0.02 4.10
CA GLY A 183 33.77 -0.20 3.85
C GLY A 183 33.44 -1.58 3.27
N TYR A 184 32.38 -2.18 3.78
CA TYR A 184 31.78 -3.41 3.24
C TYR A 184 30.35 -3.10 2.81
N GLY A 185 30.03 -3.42 1.57
CA GLY A 185 28.70 -3.14 1.01
C GLY A 185 27.66 -4.14 1.50
N VAL A 186 26.51 -3.60 1.87
CA VAL A 186 25.32 -4.35 2.22
C VAL A 186 24.21 -3.94 1.27
N SER A 187 23.52 -4.90 0.67
CA SER A 187 22.37 -4.65 -0.18
C SER A 187 21.09 -4.97 0.58
N VAL A 188 20.22 -3.97 0.69
CA VAL A 188 18.85 -4.14 1.17
C VAL A 188 17.94 -4.19 -0.06
N PRO A 189 17.33 -5.33 -0.38
CA PRO A 189 16.59 -5.51 -1.63
C PRO A 189 15.24 -4.80 -1.65
N ASP A 190 14.70 -4.44 -0.48
CA ASP A 190 13.36 -3.86 -0.35
C ASP A 190 13.38 -2.35 -0.62
N THR A 191 12.31 -1.88 -1.24
CA THR A 191 12.08 -0.45 -1.48
C THR A 191 11.07 0.08 -0.47
N PHE A 192 11.53 0.92 0.46
CA PHE A 192 10.67 1.54 1.48
C PHE A 192 11.21 2.92 1.88
N THR A 193 10.38 3.69 2.58
CA THR A 193 10.85 4.90 3.26
C THR A 193 11.34 4.52 4.64
N LEU A 194 12.63 4.69 4.89
CA LEU A 194 13.23 4.43 6.18
C LEU A 194 12.79 5.51 7.18
N THR A 195 12.14 5.11 8.25
CA THR A 195 11.71 6.01 9.34
C THR A 195 12.56 5.84 10.59
N ASP A 196 13.17 4.66 10.75
CA ASP A 196 14.05 4.31 11.83
C ASP A 196 15.03 3.22 11.39
N SER A 197 16.23 3.22 11.93
CA SER A 197 17.26 2.22 11.64
C SER A 197 18.06 1.88 12.88
N ASN A 198 18.08 0.60 13.22
CA ASN A 198 18.84 0.06 14.32
C ASN A 198 19.96 -0.83 13.79
N TYR A 199 21.10 -0.77 14.43
CA TYR A 199 22.27 -1.56 14.03
C TYR A 199 22.69 -2.46 15.19
N ARG A 200 22.61 -3.77 15.00
CA ARG A 200 23.21 -4.72 15.92
C ARG A 200 24.58 -5.13 15.40
N VAL A 201 25.60 -4.97 16.22
CA VAL A 201 26.98 -5.31 15.88
C VAL A 201 27.50 -6.36 16.83
N GLU A 202 27.95 -7.47 16.27
CA GLU A 202 28.70 -8.51 16.98
C GLU A 202 30.11 -8.56 16.42
N LEU A 203 31.10 -8.35 17.26
CA LEU A 203 32.49 -8.45 16.87
C LEU A 203 33.37 -8.97 18.05
N THR A 204 34.44 -9.63 17.67
CA THR A 204 35.48 -10.08 18.60
C THR A 204 36.71 -9.21 18.43
N HIS A 205 37.08 -8.50 19.49
CA HIS A 205 38.26 -7.65 19.51
C HIS A 205 38.76 -7.49 20.94
N PRO A 206 40.09 -7.50 21.18
CA PRO A 206 40.66 -7.44 22.54
C PRO A 206 40.51 -6.07 23.21
N ASN A 207 40.29 -5.01 22.42
CA ASN A 207 40.25 -3.66 22.94
C ASN A 207 39.26 -2.79 22.15
N LEU A 208 38.08 -2.53 22.70
CA LEU A 208 37.04 -1.75 22.03
C LEU A 208 37.35 -0.24 21.98
N SER A 209 38.29 0.27 22.76
CA SER A 209 38.65 1.70 22.70
C SER A 209 39.30 2.11 21.38
N THR A 210 39.75 1.14 20.59
CA THR A 210 40.39 1.37 19.29
C THR A 210 39.44 1.13 18.10
N ILE A 211 38.20 0.75 18.35
CA ILE A 211 37.20 0.44 17.31
C ILE A 211 36.39 1.68 16.98
N TYR A 212 36.21 1.90 15.69
CA TYR A 212 35.32 2.92 15.13
C TYR A 212 34.35 2.27 14.14
N LEU A 213 33.05 2.50 14.31
CA LEU A 213 32.03 1.96 13.44
C LEU A 213 31.20 3.10 12.86
N ALA A 214 30.94 3.01 11.56
CA ALA A 214 30.14 3.99 10.86
C ALA A 214 29.33 3.34 9.73
N VAL A 215 28.25 3.98 9.34
CA VAL A 215 27.43 3.61 8.19
C VAL A 215 27.41 4.74 7.17
N ARG A 216 27.31 4.38 5.91
CA ARG A 216 27.17 5.31 4.81
C ARG A 216 26.23 4.74 3.76
N PRO A 217 25.17 5.48 3.36
CA PRO A 217 24.38 5.10 2.20
C PRO A 217 25.23 5.05 0.91
N ALA A 218 25.04 4.04 0.08
CA ALA A 218 25.86 3.82 -1.12
C ALA A 218 25.83 4.97 -2.13
N HIS A 219 24.75 5.75 -2.16
CA HIS A 219 24.60 6.91 -3.05
C HIS A 219 25.36 8.16 -2.58
N MET A 220 25.87 8.18 -1.34
CA MET A 220 26.65 9.29 -0.80
C MET A 220 28.14 9.05 -1.07
N ALA A 221 28.75 9.91 -1.86
CA ALA A 221 30.18 9.83 -2.19
C ALA A 221 31.08 10.13 -0.98
N THR A 222 30.62 10.99 -0.09
CA THR A 222 31.35 11.44 1.11
C THR A 222 30.42 11.49 2.31
N GLY A 223 31.01 11.43 3.50
CA GLY A 223 30.28 11.47 4.76
C GLY A 223 29.90 10.07 5.25
N VAL A 224 30.13 9.85 6.50
CA VAL A 224 29.76 8.65 7.25
C VAL A 224 29.01 9.08 8.50
N THR A 225 28.01 8.32 8.90
CA THR A 225 27.42 8.45 10.24
C THR A 225 28.14 7.49 11.17
N GLN A 226 28.98 8.03 12.03
CA GLN A 226 29.70 7.24 13.01
C GLN A 226 28.81 7.00 14.23
N PHE A 227 28.57 5.75 14.55
CA PHE A 227 27.72 5.36 15.67
C PHE A 227 28.48 4.71 16.82
N PHE A 228 29.78 4.39 16.64
CA PHE A 228 30.67 3.99 17.70
C PHE A 228 32.08 4.59 17.47
N ASN A 229 32.67 5.16 18.48
CA ASN A 229 33.89 5.94 18.40
C ASN A 229 34.96 5.53 19.44
N GLY A 230 34.99 4.27 19.83
CA GLY A 230 35.89 3.79 20.85
C GLY A 230 35.53 4.28 22.26
N SER A 231 34.26 4.56 22.54
CA SER A 231 33.82 5.10 23.84
C SER A 231 34.01 4.14 25.02
N CYS A 232 34.46 2.92 24.77
CA CYS A 232 34.71 1.92 25.79
C CYS A 232 36.16 2.02 26.32
N SER A 233 36.41 1.49 27.54
CA SER A 233 37.73 1.44 28.08
C SER A 233 38.64 0.43 27.37
N ALA A 234 39.95 0.58 27.48
CA ALA A 234 40.91 -0.34 26.88
C ALA A 234 40.82 -1.78 27.40
N SER A 235 40.16 -1.99 28.54
CA SER A 235 39.93 -3.31 29.13
C SER A 235 38.62 -3.96 28.59
N SER A 236 37.82 -3.22 27.85
CA SER A 236 36.58 -3.76 27.25
C SER A 236 36.92 -4.56 26.01
N ALA A 237 36.46 -5.80 25.94
CA ALA A 237 36.69 -6.70 24.83
C ALA A 237 35.36 -7.25 24.32
N ASN A 238 35.29 -7.52 23.00
CA ASN A 238 34.17 -8.03 22.28
C ASN A 238 32.89 -7.15 22.37
N MET A 239 32.16 -7.10 21.35
CA MET A 239 30.92 -6.30 21.25
C MET A 239 29.77 -7.16 20.79
N ASN A 240 28.63 -7.01 21.46
CA ASN A 240 27.33 -7.45 20.98
C ASN A 240 26.31 -6.42 21.46
N LEU A 241 26.18 -5.33 20.71
CA LEU A 241 25.39 -4.16 21.08
C LEU A 241 24.40 -3.79 19.97
N ASN A 242 23.23 -3.34 20.38
CA ASN A 242 22.28 -2.64 19.51
C ASN A 242 22.51 -1.14 19.62
N PHE A 243 22.53 -0.47 18.49
CA PHE A 243 22.59 0.98 18.37
C PHE A 243 21.27 1.51 17.83
N ASP A 244 20.67 2.47 18.52
CA ASP A 244 19.35 3.03 18.28
C ASP A 244 19.34 4.50 18.71
N THR A 245 18.67 5.38 17.96
CA THR A 245 18.57 6.82 18.29
C THR A 245 17.84 7.09 19.59
N SER A 246 16.94 6.17 20.01
CA SER A 246 16.19 6.24 21.27
C SER A 246 16.86 5.54 22.45
N GLY A 247 18.08 5.02 22.24
CA GLY A 247 18.79 4.19 23.20
C GLY A 247 19.36 4.97 24.40
N SER A 248 19.88 4.21 25.37
CA SER A 248 20.64 4.71 26.50
C SER A 248 22.12 4.81 26.14
N ALA A 249 22.91 5.52 26.97
CA ALA A 249 24.37 5.57 26.82
C ALA A 249 24.97 4.16 26.74
N ILE A 250 26.03 4.00 25.94
CA ILE A 250 26.69 2.73 25.69
C ILE A 250 27.20 2.11 26.99
N ASN A 251 26.74 0.90 27.29
CA ASN A 251 27.25 0.08 28.38
C ASN A 251 28.28 -0.90 27.85
N CYS A 252 29.55 -0.54 27.97
CA CYS A 252 30.67 -1.35 27.50
C CYS A 252 30.87 -2.68 28.22
N ALA A 253 30.25 -2.86 29.38
CA ALA A 253 30.30 -4.11 30.14
C ALA A 253 29.18 -5.08 29.76
N ALA A 254 28.16 -4.63 29.04
CA ALA A 254 27.05 -5.45 28.60
C ALA A 254 27.42 -6.17 27.31
N SER A 255 27.47 -7.47 27.33
CA SER A 255 27.67 -8.29 26.14
C SER A 255 26.38 -8.47 25.34
N THR A 256 25.23 -7.98 25.82
CA THR A 256 23.93 -8.22 25.20
C THR A 256 22.91 -7.14 25.50
N SER A 257 22.06 -6.91 24.51
CA SER A 257 20.66 -6.50 24.62
C SER A 257 20.35 -5.26 25.45
N GLY A 258 20.39 -4.19 24.83
CA GLY A 258 19.75 -2.92 25.15
C GLY A 258 19.96 -2.02 23.97
N ALA A 259 19.03 -1.13 23.71
CA ALA A 259 19.27 -0.09 22.75
C ALA A 259 20.32 0.87 23.32
N ASN A 260 21.34 1.18 22.55
CA ASN A 260 22.36 2.16 22.89
C ASN A 260 22.20 3.37 21.98
N THR A 261 22.53 4.55 22.47
CA THR A 261 22.39 5.79 21.69
C THR A 261 23.36 5.79 20.51
N ILE A 262 22.85 6.14 19.33
CA ILE A 262 23.63 6.39 18.11
C ILE A 262 23.98 7.89 18.03
#